data_6aa7ecee412a131277492eebc31b11c0
#
_entry.id   6aa7ecee412a131277492eebc31b11c0
#
_cell.length_a   1.000
_cell.length_b   1.000
_cell.length_c   1.000
_cell.angle_alpha   90.00
_cell.angle_beta   90.00
_cell.angle_gamma   90.00
#
_symmetry.space_group_name_H-M   'P 1'
#
loop_
_entity.id
_entity.type
_entity.pdbx_description
1 polymer ?
#
loop_
_entity_poly.entity_id
_entity_poly.type
_entity_poly.pdbx_seq_one_letter_code
_entity_poly.pdbx_strand_id
1 'polypeptide(L)'
;MRRLLALLSACLAAAAAAAPSDEPLDPGKAFVPTARLVAGAPPAGGGSERHGIDVEYRIEPGYYLYRNRLRFELQPATLLIGPPEMPPGIEVDDPFLGKSAIFRDRVTIHLPFAVSVAKPGRYRIKITAQGCAEDRICYSPFPQELVVNIPPGYRVTDYPASAAPPAAPKGLPR
;
A
#
# COMPACT_ATOMS: atom_id res chain seq x y z
N MET A 1 47.94 -39.55 -48.42
CA MET A 1 47.42 -39.59 -47.06
C MET A 1 47.25 -38.17 -46.64
N ARG A 2 46.01 -37.61 -46.77
CA ARG A 2 45.66 -36.22 -46.46
C ARG A 2 44.93 -36.20 -45.10
N ARG A 3 45.55 -35.60 -44.10
CA ARG A 3 44.92 -35.37 -42.79
C ARG A 3 44.11 -34.07 -42.81
N LEU A 4 42.81 -34.16 -42.75
CA LEU A 4 41.90 -33.01 -42.48
C LEU A 4 41.97 -32.70 -40.99
N LEU A 5 42.42 -31.52 -40.65
CA LEU A 5 42.22 -30.93 -39.30
C LEU A 5 40.90 -30.17 -39.36
N ALA A 6 39.90 -30.65 -38.60
CA ALA A 6 38.68 -29.91 -38.31
C ALA A 6 38.91 -29.01 -37.11
N LEU A 7 38.90 -27.70 -37.33
CA LEU A 7 38.91 -26.68 -36.26
C LEU A 7 37.50 -26.50 -35.74
N LEU A 8 37.24 -27.00 -34.52
CA LEU A 8 36.01 -26.76 -33.78
C LEU A 8 36.10 -25.38 -33.10
N SER A 9 35.45 -24.38 -33.67
CA SER A 9 35.35 -23.04 -33.10
C SER A 9 34.22 -23.04 -32.06
N ALA A 10 34.53 -23.10 -30.78
CA ALA A 10 33.58 -22.98 -29.69
C ALA A 10 33.24 -21.49 -29.48
N CYS A 11 32.06 -21.07 -29.93
CA CYS A 11 31.48 -19.76 -29.55
C CYS A 11 31.10 -19.77 -28.09
N LEU A 12 31.92 -19.14 -27.24
CA LEU A 12 31.59 -18.84 -25.86
C LEU A 12 30.65 -17.63 -25.83
N ALA A 13 29.35 -17.88 -25.74
CA ALA A 13 28.37 -16.81 -25.50
C ALA A 13 28.50 -16.35 -24.05
N ALA A 14 29.16 -15.22 -23.82
CA ALA A 14 29.19 -14.56 -22.54
C ALA A 14 27.79 -13.98 -22.27
N ALA A 15 27.04 -14.57 -21.34
CA ALA A 15 25.84 -13.98 -20.80
C ALA A 15 26.26 -12.74 -20.00
N ALA A 16 26.03 -11.56 -20.58
CA ALA A 16 26.18 -10.30 -19.87
C ALA A 16 25.10 -10.24 -18.78
N ALA A 17 25.45 -10.56 -17.54
CA ALA A 17 24.63 -10.25 -16.39
C ALA A 17 24.50 -8.73 -16.33
N ALA A 18 23.29 -8.20 -16.54
CA ALA A 18 22.99 -6.80 -16.37
C ALA A 18 23.32 -6.43 -14.91
N ALA A 19 24.26 -5.53 -14.71
CA ALA A 19 24.54 -4.98 -13.40
C ALA A 19 23.26 -4.33 -12.87
N PRO A 20 22.93 -4.47 -11.55
CA PRO A 20 21.79 -3.78 -10.98
C PRO A 20 21.98 -2.29 -11.23
N SER A 21 20.95 -1.65 -11.81
CA SER A 21 20.97 -0.21 -12.07
C SER A 21 21.03 0.51 -10.73
N ASP A 22 21.95 1.43 -10.59
CA ASP A 22 22.12 2.25 -9.38
C ASP A 22 21.04 3.34 -9.27
N GLU A 23 20.13 3.38 -10.23
CA GLU A 23 19.01 4.32 -10.29
C GLU A 23 17.85 3.86 -9.41
N PRO A 24 17.27 4.77 -8.58
CA PRO A 24 16.10 4.46 -7.79
C PRO A 24 14.92 4.01 -8.66
N LEU A 25 14.18 3.01 -8.19
CA LEU A 25 13.01 2.50 -8.89
C LEU A 25 11.92 3.56 -9.01
N ASP A 26 11.11 3.47 -10.05
CA ASP A 26 9.86 4.23 -10.12
C ASP A 26 8.97 3.93 -8.90
N PRO A 27 8.28 4.93 -8.31
CA PRO A 27 7.44 4.73 -7.13
C PRO A 27 6.41 3.61 -7.28
N GLY A 28 5.86 3.43 -8.50
CA GLY A 28 4.91 2.35 -8.77
C GLY A 28 5.52 0.94 -8.72
N LYS A 29 6.84 0.83 -8.85
CA LYS A 29 7.58 -0.42 -8.70
C LYS A 29 8.10 -0.62 -7.28
N ALA A 30 8.56 0.46 -6.66
CA ALA A 30 9.09 0.42 -5.30
C ALA A 30 8.00 0.17 -4.24
N PHE A 31 6.79 0.67 -4.48
CA PHE A 31 5.66 0.64 -3.55
C PHE A 31 4.43 0.07 -4.24
N VAL A 32 4.20 -1.23 -4.10
CA VAL A 32 3.13 -1.94 -4.82
C VAL A 32 1.96 -2.23 -3.88
N PRO A 33 0.85 -1.47 -3.95
CA PRO A 33 -0.33 -1.74 -3.16
C PRO A 33 -1.24 -2.78 -3.82
N THR A 34 -1.92 -3.56 -3.00
CA THR A 34 -3.04 -4.42 -3.38
C THR A 34 -4.20 -4.19 -2.42
N ALA A 35 -5.44 -4.44 -2.86
CA ALA A 35 -6.61 -4.30 -2.01
C ALA A 35 -7.44 -5.58 -2.01
N ARG A 36 -7.98 -5.93 -0.84
CA ARG A 36 -8.94 -7.01 -0.68
C ARG A 36 -10.09 -6.60 0.23
N LEU A 37 -11.28 -7.07 -0.10
CA LEU A 37 -12.44 -6.92 0.75
C LEU A 37 -12.33 -7.87 1.95
N VAL A 38 -12.59 -7.36 3.15
CA VAL A 38 -12.63 -8.15 4.39
C VAL A 38 -14.06 -8.25 4.86
N ALA A 39 -14.53 -9.47 5.09
CA ALA A 39 -15.87 -9.76 5.57
C ALA A 39 -15.83 -10.73 6.74
N GLY A 40 -16.20 -10.24 7.90
CA GLY A 40 -16.68 -11.07 9.02
C GLY A 40 -15.69 -11.96 9.76
N ALA A 41 -14.41 -11.93 9.46
CA ALA A 41 -13.44 -12.72 10.22
C ALA A 41 -12.80 -11.90 11.34
N PRO A 42 -12.86 -12.32 12.61
CA PRO A 42 -12.07 -11.70 13.65
C PRO A 42 -10.58 -11.87 13.35
N PRO A 43 -9.73 -10.91 13.76
CA PRO A 43 -8.28 -11.04 13.61
C PRO A 43 -7.78 -12.26 14.41
N ALA A 44 -6.70 -12.91 13.91
CA ALA A 44 -6.02 -13.97 14.63
C ALA A 44 -5.51 -13.43 15.97
N GLY A 45 -6.19 -13.76 17.06
CA GLY A 45 -5.91 -13.23 18.41
C GLY A 45 -7.14 -12.72 19.15
N GLY A 46 -8.33 -12.81 18.54
CA GLY A 46 -9.60 -12.38 19.12
C GLY A 46 -9.94 -10.92 18.80
N GLY A 47 -11.18 -10.56 18.90
CA GLY A 47 -11.71 -9.22 18.60
C GLY A 47 -13.03 -9.29 17.84
N SER A 48 -13.62 -8.13 17.57
CA SER A 48 -14.83 -8.02 16.77
C SER A 48 -14.60 -8.38 15.31
N GLU A 49 -15.62 -8.84 14.62
CA GLU A 49 -15.61 -9.02 13.17
C GLU A 49 -15.13 -7.73 12.46
N ARG A 50 -14.26 -7.91 11.48
CA ARG A 50 -13.71 -6.78 10.71
C ARG A 50 -14.38 -6.71 9.36
N HIS A 51 -14.97 -5.54 9.07
CA HIS A 51 -15.57 -5.24 7.79
C HIS A 51 -14.89 -4.02 7.18
N GLY A 52 -14.42 -4.14 5.97
CA GLY A 52 -13.70 -3.05 5.33
C GLY A 52 -12.86 -3.52 4.16
N ILE A 53 -11.82 -2.78 3.91
CA ILE A 53 -10.84 -3.08 2.87
C ILE A 53 -9.46 -3.12 3.52
N ASP A 54 -8.75 -4.23 3.33
CA ASP A 54 -7.33 -4.28 3.64
C ASP A 54 -6.55 -3.81 2.40
N VAL A 55 -5.73 -2.80 2.58
CA VAL A 55 -4.72 -2.38 1.61
C VAL A 55 -3.37 -2.90 2.10
N GLU A 56 -2.77 -3.80 1.34
CA GLU A 56 -1.44 -4.32 1.62
C GLU A 56 -0.43 -3.69 0.68
N TYR A 57 0.60 -3.07 1.23
CA TYR A 57 1.77 -2.64 0.49
C TYR A 57 2.87 -3.68 0.55
N ARG A 58 3.44 -4.01 -0.61
CA ARG A 58 4.76 -4.59 -0.73
C ARG A 58 5.73 -3.47 -1.07
N ILE A 59 6.74 -3.31 -0.24
CA ILE A 59 7.76 -2.28 -0.33
C ILE A 59 9.07 -2.97 -0.68
N GLU A 60 9.73 -2.54 -1.74
CA GLU A 60 10.99 -3.15 -2.18
C GLU A 60 12.11 -2.91 -1.13
N PRO A 61 13.07 -3.84 -1.00
CA PRO A 61 14.21 -3.67 -0.11
C PRO A 61 14.98 -2.37 -0.40
N GLY A 62 15.36 -1.65 0.67
CA GLY A 62 16.01 -0.35 0.55
C GLY A 62 15.04 0.82 0.31
N TYR A 63 13.73 0.57 0.48
CA TYR A 63 12.70 1.61 0.38
C TYR A 63 11.85 1.63 1.65
N TYR A 64 11.19 2.78 1.89
CA TYR A 64 10.23 2.91 2.98
C TYR A 64 9.12 3.93 2.65
N LEU A 65 7.94 3.72 3.25
CA LEU A 65 6.81 4.64 3.20
C LEU A 65 6.65 5.37 4.52
N TYR A 66 6.34 6.66 4.48
CA TYR A 66 5.97 7.40 5.67
C TYR A 66 4.54 7.10 6.08
N ARG A 67 4.35 6.58 7.30
CA ARG A 67 3.04 6.27 7.88
C ARG A 67 2.10 7.49 7.85
N ASN A 68 2.59 8.65 8.23
CA ASN A 68 1.80 9.87 8.35
C ASN A 68 1.53 10.57 7.02
N ARG A 69 2.07 10.04 5.91
CA ARG A 69 1.88 10.57 4.55
C ARG A 69 0.98 9.71 3.69
N LEU A 70 0.39 8.66 4.24
CA LEU A 70 -0.62 7.86 3.56
C LEU A 70 -2.00 8.51 3.71
N ARG A 71 -2.73 8.63 2.59
CA ARG A 71 -4.12 9.12 2.53
C ARG A 71 -4.92 8.20 1.64
N PHE A 72 -6.17 7.97 2.01
CA PHE A 72 -7.08 7.04 1.32
C PHE A 72 -8.42 7.71 1.08
N GLU A 73 -8.93 7.61 -0.14
CA GLU A 73 -10.24 8.10 -0.55
C GLU A 73 -10.95 7.05 -1.38
N LEU A 74 -12.23 6.76 -1.08
CA LEU A 74 -13.06 5.87 -1.88
C LEU A 74 -13.94 6.64 -2.86
N GLN A 75 -14.06 6.10 -4.07
CA GLN A 75 -14.95 6.61 -5.11
C GLN A 75 -15.80 5.48 -5.70
N PRO A 76 -17.13 5.69 -5.88
CA PRO A 76 -17.89 6.89 -5.50
C PRO A 76 -17.94 7.08 -3.98
N ALA A 77 -18.09 8.32 -3.52
CA ALA A 77 -18.15 8.68 -2.10
C ALA A 77 -19.45 8.21 -1.39
N THR A 78 -20.17 7.28 -2.00
CA THR A 78 -21.34 6.61 -1.41
C THR A 78 -20.97 5.53 -0.40
N LEU A 79 -19.71 5.11 -0.40
CA LEU A 79 -19.13 4.23 0.59
C LEU A 79 -18.13 5.02 1.42
N LEU A 80 -18.50 5.28 2.66
CA LEU A 80 -17.61 5.97 3.61
C LEU A 80 -16.73 4.96 4.32
N ILE A 81 -15.46 5.34 4.51
CA ILE A 81 -14.52 4.62 5.36
C ILE A 81 -14.26 5.43 6.63
N GLY A 82 -14.03 4.72 7.73
CA GLY A 82 -13.53 5.30 8.97
C GLY A 82 -12.05 5.66 8.88
N PRO A 83 -11.46 6.14 9.97
CA PRO A 83 -10.02 6.38 10.03
C PRO A 83 -9.24 5.11 9.69
N PRO A 84 -8.19 5.19 8.85
CA PRO A 84 -7.36 4.03 8.53
C PRO A 84 -6.68 3.47 9.79
N GLU A 85 -6.83 2.17 10.00
CA GLU A 85 -6.14 1.44 11.07
C GLU A 85 -4.79 0.97 10.56
N MET A 86 -3.72 1.57 11.05
CA MET A 86 -2.34 1.30 10.65
C MET A 86 -1.50 0.83 11.83
N PRO A 87 -0.55 -0.12 11.61
CA PRO A 87 0.45 -0.44 12.63
C PRO A 87 1.21 0.81 13.09
N PRO A 88 1.88 0.78 14.23
CA PRO A 88 2.64 1.93 14.73
C PRO A 88 3.76 2.35 13.76
N GLY A 89 4.34 1.40 13.04
CA GLY A 89 5.51 1.63 12.19
C GLY A 89 6.81 1.57 12.98
N ILE A 90 7.91 1.83 12.29
CA ILE A 90 9.26 1.92 12.85
C ILE A 90 9.56 3.41 13.04
N GLU A 91 9.91 3.83 14.24
CA GLU A 91 10.32 5.21 14.49
C GLU A 91 11.75 5.44 13.99
N VAL A 92 11.94 6.52 13.25
CA VAL A 92 13.24 6.95 12.71
C VAL A 92 13.41 8.46 12.90
N ASP A 93 14.64 8.90 13.03
CA ASP A 93 14.98 10.32 12.93
C ASP A 93 15.33 10.62 11.46
N ASP A 94 14.34 11.12 10.73
CA ASP A 94 14.48 11.44 9.31
C ASP A 94 15.14 12.81 9.12
N PRO A 95 16.14 12.93 8.24
CA PRO A 95 16.88 14.19 8.06
C PRO A 95 16.04 15.32 7.48
N PHE A 96 14.90 15.01 6.84
CA PHE A 96 14.02 16.00 6.21
C PHE A 96 12.75 16.27 7.02
N LEU A 97 12.20 15.24 7.68
CA LEU A 97 10.92 15.32 8.38
C LEU A 97 11.04 15.20 9.91
N GLY A 98 12.25 14.99 10.43
CA GLY A 98 12.47 14.75 11.85
C GLY A 98 11.90 13.41 12.30
N LYS A 99 11.43 13.32 13.56
CA LYS A 99 10.85 12.07 14.09
C LYS A 99 9.67 11.63 13.27
N SER A 100 9.80 10.48 12.63
CA SER A 100 8.82 9.94 11.69
C SER A 100 8.62 8.45 11.91
N ALA A 101 7.40 7.97 11.68
CA ALA A 101 7.09 6.55 11.63
C ALA A 101 7.07 6.08 10.18
N ILE A 102 7.78 5.00 9.89
CA ILE A 102 7.90 4.44 8.53
C ILE A 102 7.45 2.99 8.47
N PHE A 103 7.14 2.54 7.26
CA PHE A 103 6.89 1.14 6.93
C PHE A 103 7.95 0.63 5.96
N ARG A 104 8.41 -0.61 6.17
CA ARG A 104 9.34 -1.35 5.31
C ARG A 104 8.74 -2.70 4.93
N ASP A 105 9.25 -3.31 3.91
CA ASP A 105 8.95 -4.66 3.42
C ASP A 105 7.45 -4.86 3.12
N ARG A 106 6.65 -5.02 4.13
CA ARG A 106 5.20 -5.27 4.00
C ARG A 106 4.43 -4.60 5.12
N VAL A 107 3.32 -3.96 4.76
CA VAL A 107 2.38 -3.40 5.73
C VAL A 107 0.95 -3.59 5.25
N THR A 108 0.06 -3.96 6.15
CA THR A 108 -1.39 -4.01 5.90
C THR A 108 -2.06 -2.87 6.66
N ILE A 109 -2.85 -2.09 5.93
CA ILE A 109 -3.66 -0.98 6.45
C ILE A 109 -5.11 -1.38 6.29
N HIS A 110 -5.86 -1.37 7.38
CA HIS A 110 -7.29 -1.64 7.34
C HIS A 110 -8.08 -0.34 7.19
N LEU A 111 -8.98 -0.31 6.22
CA LEU A 111 -9.93 0.77 5.97
C LEU A 111 -11.32 0.29 6.40
N PRO A 112 -11.74 0.55 7.65
CA PRO A 112 -13.03 0.09 8.14
C PRO A 112 -14.16 0.82 7.43
N PHE A 113 -15.27 0.12 7.13
CA PHE A 113 -16.46 0.79 6.62
C PHE A 113 -17.13 1.61 7.70
N ALA A 114 -17.45 2.87 7.39
CA ALA A 114 -18.16 3.79 8.27
C ALA A 114 -19.69 3.75 8.07
N VAL A 115 -20.20 2.69 7.43
CA VAL A 115 -21.63 2.51 7.11
C VAL A 115 -22.04 1.09 7.45
N SER A 116 -23.27 0.93 7.92
CA SER A 116 -23.83 -0.39 8.26
C SER A 116 -24.18 -1.26 7.05
N VAL A 117 -24.31 -0.67 5.88
CA VAL A 117 -24.62 -1.38 4.63
C VAL A 117 -23.81 -0.80 3.49
N ALA A 118 -22.90 -1.60 2.97
CA ALA A 118 -22.17 -1.27 1.76
C ALA A 118 -23.02 -1.63 0.53
N LYS A 119 -23.23 -0.68 -0.37
CA LYS A 119 -23.91 -0.96 -1.63
C LYS A 119 -23.02 -1.84 -2.51
N PRO A 120 -23.58 -2.89 -3.15
CA PRO A 120 -22.82 -3.67 -4.13
C PRO A 120 -22.33 -2.78 -5.28
N GLY A 121 -21.14 -3.05 -5.75
CA GLY A 121 -20.58 -2.29 -6.85
C GLY A 121 -19.06 -2.26 -6.87
N ARG A 122 -18.56 -1.55 -7.86
CA ARG A 122 -17.11 -1.36 -8.08
C ARG A 122 -16.69 -0.02 -7.47
N TYR A 123 -15.72 -0.08 -6.58
CA TYR A 123 -15.18 1.09 -5.90
C TYR A 123 -13.71 1.27 -6.25
N ARG A 124 -13.31 2.53 -6.41
CA ARG A 124 -11.93 2.91 -6.65
C ARG A 124 -11.36 3.50 -5.37
N ILE A 125 -10.21 3.01 -4.96
CA ILE A 125 -9.46 3.54 -3.83
C ILE A 125 -8.36 4.42 -4.40
N LYS A 126 -8.44 5.72 -4.17
CA LYS A 126 -7.34 6.65 -4.43
C LYS A 126 -6.43 6.69 -3.22
N ILE A 127 -5.16 6.49 -3.45
CA ILE A 127 -4.15 6.53 -2.41
C ILE A 127 -3.16 7.63 -2.77
N THR A 128 -2.86 8.51 -1.82
CA THR A 128 -1.69 9.39 -1.89
C THR A 128 -0.67 8.85 -0.93
N ALA A 129 0.53 8.54 -1.43
CA ALA A 129 1.62 8.00 -0.67
C ALA A 129 2.88 8.85 -0.84
N GLN A 130 3.76 8.81 0.14
CA GLN A 130 5.11 9.37 0.07
C GLN A 130 6.09 8.41 0.74
N GLY A 131 7.23 8.22 0.11
CA GLY A 131 8.28 7.34 0.59
C GLY A 131 9.64 7.72 0.00
N CYS A 132 10.67 6.99 0.38
CA CYS A 132 12.05 7.24 -0.06
C CYS A 132 12.74 5.94 -0.50
N ALA A 133 13.70 6.08 -1.41
CA ALA A 133 14.80 5.16 -1.55
C ALA A 133 15.85 5.54 -0.50
N GLU A 134 16.21 4.61 0.38
CA GLU A 134 17.12 4.83 1.50
C GLU A 134 18.47 5.37 1.01
N ASP A 135 19.00 6.38 1.68
CA ASP A 135 20.26 7.04 1.37
C ASP A 135 20.37 7.64 -0.06
N ARG A 136 19.24 7.78 -0.77
CA ARG A 136 19.23 8.27 -2.15
C ARG A 136 18.28 9.44 -2.36
N ILE A 137 16.98 9.17 -2.51
CA ILE A 137 15.98 10.20 -2.79
C ILE A 137 14.69 9.96 -2.01
N CYS A 138 14.00 11.05 -1.68
CA CYS A 138 12.61 11.01 -1.26
C CYS A 138 11.72 11.47 -2.41
N TYR A 139 10.71 10.65 -2.71
CA TYR A 139 9.76 10.97 -3.77
C TYR A 139 8.81 12.08 -3.32
N SER A 140 8.39 12.91 -4.26
CA SER A 140 7.21 13.76 -4.03
C SER A 140 5.99 12.87 -3.75
N PRO A 141 4.97 13.37 -3.02
CA PRO A 141 3.72 12.62 -2.87
C PRO A 141 3.18 12.14 -4.21
N PHE A 142 2.91 10.85 -4.35
CA PHE A 142 2.48 10.23 -5.61
C PHE A 142 1.12 9.55 -5.45
N PRO A 143 0.26 9.64 -6.49
CA PRO A 143 -1.04 8.99 -6.49
C PRO A 143 -0.93 7.53 -6.94
N GLN A 144 -1.77 6.68 -6.36
CA GLN A 144 -2.00 5.31 -6.80
C GLN A 144 -3.49 5.01 -6.77
N GLU A 145 -3.95 4.09 -7.61
CA GLU A 145 -5.35 3.70 -7.65
C GLU A 145 -5.49 2.18 -7.57
N LEU A 146 -6.44 1.72 -6.76
CA LEU A 146 -6.86 0.33 -6.68
C LEU A 146 -8.35 0.22 -6.93
N VAL A 147 -8.79 -0.98 -7.26
CA VAL A 147 -10.20 -1.30 -7.46
C VAL A 147 -10.59 -2.44 -6.55
N VAL A 148 -11.71 -2.28 -5.85
CA VAL A 148 -12.34 -3.33 -5.07
C VAL A 148 -13.80 -3.50 -5.51
N ASN A 149 -14.26 -4.75 -5.58
CA ASN A 149 -15.65 -5.07 -5.88
C ASN A 149 -16.37 -5.52 -4.61
N ILE A 150 -17.48 -4.86 -4.28
CA ILE A 150 -18.37 -5.29 -3.20
C ILE A 150 -19.47 -6.14 -3.84
N PRO A 151 -19.57 -7.43 -3.49
CA PRO A 151 -20.57 -8.32 -4.07
C PRO A 151 -21.96 -8.03 -3.53
N PRO A 152 -23.04 -8.43 -4.26
CA PRO A 152 -24.39 -8.44 -3.74
C PRO A 152 -24.48 -9.26 -2.44
N GLY A 153 -25.24 -8.76 -1.47
CA GLY A 153 -25.42 -9.45 -0.19
C GLY A 153 -24.31 -9.26 0.83
N TYR A 154 -23.27 -8.48 0.50
CA TYR A 154 -22.27 -8.09 1.49
C TYR A 154 -22.94 -7.27 2.60
N ARG A 155 -22.81 -7.73 3.84
CA ARG A 155 -23.34 -7.03 5.02
C ARG A 155 -22.21 -6.64 5.94
N VAL A 156 -22.25 -5.40 6.41
CA VAL A 156 -21.43 -4.91 7.52
C VAL A 156 -22.25 -5.16 8.78
N THR A 157 -21.95 -6.23 9.50
CA THR A 157 -22.84 -6.68 10.58
C THR A 157 -22.63 -5.95 11.88
N ASP A 158 -21.46 -5.41 12.17
CA ASP A 158 -21.23 -4.71 13.42
C ASP A 158 -20.16 -3.61 13.29
N TYR A 159 -20.60 -2.45 12.82
CA TYR A 159 -19.83 -1.24 13.07
C TYR A 159 -20.20 -0.73 14.47
N PRO A 160 -19.27 -0.70 15.44
CA PRO A 160 -19.60 -0.12 16.73
C PRO A 160 -19.91 1.37 16.52
N ALA A 161 -21.11 1.77 16.93
CA ALA A 161 -21.59 3.17 16.84
C ALA A 161 -20.65 4.19 17.51
N SER A 162 -19.64 3.72 18.23
CA SER A 162 -18.61 4.49 18.93
C SER A 162 -17.50 5.03 18.01
N ALA A 163 -17.42 4.60 16.77
CA ALA A 163 -16.39 5.05 15.82
C ALA A 163 -16.89 6.13 14.84
N ALA A 164 -17.91 6.90 15.22
CA ALA A 164 -18.24 8.12 14.49
C ALA A 164 -16.99 9.01 14.42
N PRO A 165 -16.62 9.53 13.25
CA PRO A 165 -15.48 10.42 13.13
C PRO A 165 -15.67 11.60 14.10
N PRO A 166 -14.63 12.06 14.79
CA PRO A 166 -14.74 13.25 15.63
C PRO A 166 -15.33 14.37 14.78
N ALA A 167 -16.40 14.99 15.31
CA ALA A 167 -17.07 16.08 14.63
C ALA A 167 -16.02 17.10 14.18
N ALA A 168 -16.09 17.50 12.91
CA ALA A 168 -15.19 18.50 12.37
C ALA A 168 -15.14 19.70 13.34
N PRO A 169 -13.96 20.28 13.63
CA PRO A 169 -13.84 21.40 14.53
C PRO A 169 -14.73 22.52 14.02
N LYS A 170 -15.72 22.91 14.84
CA LYS A 170 -16.59 24.04 14.55
C LYS A 170 -15.70 25.27 14.38
N GLY A 171 -15.80 25.87 13.23
CA GLY A 171 -15.27 27.12 12.74
C GLY A 171 -14.33 27.91 13.63
N LEU A 172 -13.14 28.23 13.10
CA LEU A 172 -12.38 29.36 13.57
C LEU A 172 -13.23 30.63 13.43
N PRO A 173 -13.31 31.50 14.43
CA PRO A 173 -13.90 32.82 14.28
C PRO A 173 -13.05 33.62 13.27
N ARG A 174 -13.74 34.42 12.46
CA ARG A 174 -13.18 35.35 11.46
C ARG A 174 -12.40 36.48 12.16
#